data_a996018b6b528ad4427505cb6a8aff5b
#
_entry.id   a996018b6b528ad4427505cb6a8aff5b
#
_cell.length_a   1.000
_cell.length_b   1.000
_cell.length_c   1.000
_cell.angle_alpha   90.00
_cell.angle_beta   90.00
_cell.angle_gamma   90.00
#
_symmetry.space_group_name_H-M   'P 1'
#
loop_
_entity.id
_entity.type
_entity.pdbx_description
1 polymer ?
#
loop_
_entity_poly.entity_id
_entity_poly.type
_entity_poly.pdbx_seq_one_letter_code
_entity_poly.pdbx_strand_id
1 'polypeptide(L)'
;MKRLLIVVAAGLVWAAPAQALSVQSGRQTMADGTKLAYDLYEPDGAPPAGGWPAVMFLHGLGGSKTDMAPLATAAASQGYAALAYSARGQGTSTGNLTLAGPDEISDERAMFQWLAGLPEVSDTNIGAWGISYGGGQLWNGLVAGIPFKAAEVVETWTDLYSALWPQGVAKSGIVAGFAAAVAPRSPLIQQYQGDAIHSTNMPAIKALVDPRSSFTKLSSIHTPVYMFQGRVDYAFDVTQAVNGYLHVAGPKHLYIGQFGHTPSTFPGPDFAYVLSQGLAWFNRYLKGEPNGIDAAPPVTIAANSGPKRTSYPGMPKTKVIPAGFRGTATTRLGPRFGQALETFGISTLKVQVRAVNNYPRLVATVLAGNRVITHGAIVPKVGLDTIRLANYVQYLPKGTRLTVRFGPDSGSADIAYLGFADQNSISLGAASLNLQVLTKPVSG
;
A
#
# COMPACT_ATOMS: atom_id res chain seq x y z
N MET A 1 0.77 -18.14 17.96
CA MET A 1 0.39 -17.10 16.98
C MET A 1 -0.64 -16.17 17.63
N LYS A 2 -0.19 -15.00 18.06
CA LYS A 2 -1.07 -14.01 18.70
C LYS A 2 -1.86 -13.29 17.61
N ARG A 3 -3.20 -13.39 17.67
CA ARG A 3 -4.11 -12.58 16.85
C ARG A 3 -3.77 -11.11 17.11
N LEU A 4 -3.49 -10.36 16.07
CA LEU A 4 -3.31 -8.92 16.14
C LEU A 4 -4.71 -8.31 16.37
N LEU A 5 -5.08 -8.15 17.63
CA LEU A 5 -6.25 -7.38 18.03
C LEU A 5 -5.89 -5.89 17.78
N ILE A 6 -6.51 -5.30 16.78
CA ILE A 6 -6.49 -3.85 16.58
C ILE A 6 -7.39 -3.24 17.67
N VAL A 7 -6.80 -2.88 18.79
CA VAL A 7 -7.47 -2.03 19.79
C VAL A 7 -7.27 -0.58 19.37
N VAL A 8 -8.28 -0.01 18.73
CA VAL A 8 -8.33 1.44 18.46
C VAL A 8 -8.67 2.15 19.77
N ALA A 9 -7.67 2.61 20.50
CA ALA A 9 -7.86 3.61 21.56
C ALA A 9 -8.06 4.97 20.89
N ALA A 10 -9.32 5.31 20.55
CA ALA A 10 -9.68 6.61 20.00
C ALA A 10 -9.83 7.63 21.12
N GLY A 11 -8.76 8.34 21.42
CA GLY A 11 -8.81 9.62 22.12
C GLY A 11 -8.98 10.77 21.14
N LEU A 12 -10.18 10.95 20.57
CA LEU A 12 -10.54 12.13 19.79
C LEU A 12 -11.83 12.71 20.36
N VAL A 13 -11.68 13.82 21.08
CA VAL A 13 -12.79 14.68 21.49
C VAL A 13 -13.32 15.40 20.24
N TRP A 14 -14.33 14.82 19.62
CA TRP A 14 -15.21 15.53 18.71
C TRP A 14 -16.53 15.71 19.44
N ALA A 15 -16.74 16.88 20.03
CA ALA A 15 -18.02 17.25 20.62
C ALA A 15 -18.99 17.70 19.52
N ALA A 16 -19.48 16.74 18.72
CA ALA A 16 -20.79 16.86 18.09
C ALA A 16 -21.78 16.06 18.95
N PRO A 17 -23.06 16.46 19.05
CA PRO A 17 -24.06 15.64 19.74
C PRO A 17 -24.01 14.22 19.15
N ALA A 18 -23.94 13.21 20.02
CA ALA A 18 -23.96 11.81 19.59
C ALA A 18 -25.31 11.58 18.88
N GLN A 19 -25.30 11.64 17.55
CA GLN A 19 -26.44 11.25 16.72
C GLN A 19 -26.56 9.73 16.84
N ALA A 20 -27.77 9.25 17.09
CA ALA A 20 -28.05 7.84 17.08
C ALA A 20 -27.77 7.32 15.66
N LEU A 21 -27.01 6.26 15.55
CA LEU A 21 -26.57 5.65 14.32
C LEU A 21 -27.39 4.38 14.07
N SER A 22 -27.98 4.23 12.88
CA SER A 22 -28.56 2.96 12.52
C SER A 22 -27.53 2.07 11.83
N VAL A 23 -27.56 0.77 12.11
CA VAL A 23 -26.70 -0.22 11.45
C VAL A 23 -27.57 -1.36 10.93
N GLN A 24 -27.63 -1.50 9.62
CA GLN A 24 -28.30 -2.60 8.96
C GLN A 24 -27.29 -3.64 8.50
N SER A 25 -27.34 -4.85 9.07
CA SER A 25 -26.52 -5.98 8.64
C SER A 25 -27.27 -6.87 7.67
N GLY A 26 -26.61 -7.36 6.63
CA GLY A 26 -27.23 -8.24 5.64
C GLY A 26 -26.23 -9.01 4.79
N ARG A 27 -26.78 -9.63 3.75
CA ARG A 27 -26.01 -10.32 2.70
C ARG A 27 -26.60 -9.97 1.34
N GLN A 28 -25.75 -9.50 0.45
CA GLN A 28 -26.10 -9.27 -0.95
C GLN A 28 -25.66 -10.46 -1.80
N THR A 29 -26.57 -11.00 -2.61
CA THR A 29 -26.28 -12.13 -3.51
C THR A 29 -25.76 -11.61 -4.84
N MET A 30 -24.57 -12.09 -5.23
CA MET A 30 -23.92 -11.77 -6.50
C MET A 30 -24.47 -12.65 -7.63
N ALA A 31 -24.18 -12.32 -8.87
CA ALA A 31 -24.68 -13.02 -10.06
C ALA A 31 -24.28 -14.50 -10.10
N ASP A 32 -23.14 -14.86 -9.53
CA ASP A 32 -22.65 -16.26 -9.43
C ASP A 32 -23.17 -17.02 -8.19
N GLY A 33 -24.10 -16.41 -7.42
CA GLY A 33 -24.64 -16.97 -6.20
C GLY A 33 -23.77 -16.73 -4.95
N THR A 34 -22.60 -16.10 -5.07
CA THR A 34 -21.80 -15.68 -3.93
C THR A 34 -22.59 -14.69 -3.08
N LYS A 35 -22.52 -14.84 -1.74
CA LYS A 35 -23.22 -13.96 -0.80
C LYS A 35 -22.20 -13.12 -0.05
N LEU A 36 -22.23 -11.81 -0.24
CA LEU A 36 -21.35 -10.86 0.43
C LEU A 36 -22.05 -10.31 1.68
N ALA A 37 -21.41 -10.50 2.83
CA ALA A 37 -21.88 -9.94 4.10
C ALA A 37 -21.54 -8.46 4.17
N TYR A 38 -22.50 -7.62 4.56
CA TYR A 38 -22.31 -6.18 4.70
C TYR A 38 -22.88 -5.64 6.00
N ASP A 39 -22.42 -4.45 6.40
CA ASP A 39 -23.05 -3.54 7.33
C ASP A 39 -23.21 -2.17 6.64
N LEU A 40 -24.41 -1.66 6.62
CA LEU A 40 -24.74 -0.31 6.19
C LEU A 40 -24.98 0.55 7.42
N TYR A 41 -24.18 1.57 7.58
CA TYR A 41 -24.27 2.56 8.65
C TYR A 41 -24.94 3.81 8.09
N GLU A 42 -26.02 4.25 8.70
CA GLU A 42 -26.75 5.42 8.23
C GLU A 42 -26.75 6.52 9.28
N PRO A 43 -26.62 7.78 8.87
CA PRO A 43 -26.77 8.91 9.77
C PRO A 43 -28.15 8.91 10.42
N ASP A 44 -28.25 9.49 11.60
CA ASP A 44 -29.53 9.69 12.27
C ASP A 44 -30.40 10.73 11.54
N GLY A 45 -31.71 10.56 11.62
CA GLY A 45 -32.71 11.46 11.01
C GLY A 45 -33.07 11.11 9.57
N ALA A 46 -33.74 12.05 8.93
CA ALA A 46 -34.14 11.89 7.53
C ALA A 46 -33.00 12.28 6.57
N PRO A 47 -32.86 11.58 5.43
CA PRO A 47 -31.87 11.97 4.42
C PRO A 47 -32.19 13.37 3.85
N PRO A 48 -31.17 14.12 3.46
CA PRO A 48 -31.36 15.39 2.76
C PRO A 48 -32.04 15.15 1.40
N ALA A 49 -32.57 16.20 0.80
CA ALA A 49 -33.07 16.12 -0.56
C ALA A 49 -31.99 15.58 -1.51
N GLY A 50 -32.27 14.49 -2.22
CA GLY A 50 -31.32 13.77 -3.06
C GLY A 50 -30.51 12.67 -2.35
N GLY A 51 -30.84 12.34 -1.11
CA GLY A 51 -30.19 11.26 -0.35
C GLY A 51 -28.88 11.67 0.33
N TRP A 52 -28.41 10.82 1.25
CA TRP A 52 -27.08 10.99 1.85
C TRP A 52 -25.98 10.71 0.83
N PRO A 53 -24.89 11.51 0.78
CA PRO A 53 -23.67 11.07 0.12
C PRO A 53 -23.18 9.80 0.81
N ALA A 54 -22.53 8.90 0.06
CA ALA A 54 -22.13 7.61 0.60
C ALA A 54 -20.65 7.30 0.42
N VAL A 55 -20.11 6.42 1.26
CA VAL A 55 -18.74 5.91 1.16
C VAL A 55 -18.75 4.39 1.31
N MET A 56 -18.15 3.68 0.35
CA MET A 56 -17.88 2.26 0.44
C MET A 56 -16.50 2.01 1.05
N PHE A 57 -16.42 1.11 2.03
CA PHE A 57 -15.18 0.75 2.74
C PHE A 57 -14.73 -0.66 2.36
N LEU A 58 -13.53 -0.76 1.78
CA LEU A 58 -12.91 -2.00 1.31
C LEU A 58 -11.74 -2.37 2.22
N HIS A 59 -11.87 -3.51 2.91
CA HIS A 59 -10.90 -3.97 3.92
C HIS A 59 -9.62 -4.59 3.33
N GLY A 60 -8.57 -4.72 4.15
CA GLY A 60 -7.32 -5.40 3.81
C GLY A 60 -7.45 -6.92 3.69
N LEU A 61 -6.42 -7.58 3.16
CA LEU A 61 -6.38 -9.03 2.96
C LEU A 61 -6.56 -9.79 4.28
N GLY A 62 -7.45 -10.78 4.30
CA GLY A 62 -7.77 -11.56 5.49
C GLY A 62 -8.70 -10.86 6.47
N GLY A 63 -9.09 -9.62 6.19
CA GLY A 63 -10.01 -8.83 6.99
C GLY A 63 -11.50 -9.08 6.69
N SER A 64 -12.34 -8.13 7.09
CA SER A 64 -13.79 -8.21 6.95
C SER A 64 -14.45 -6.84 7.10
N LYS A 65 -15.76 -6.77 6.89
CA LYS A 65 -16.58 -5.59 7.17
C LYS A 65 -16.41 -5.06 8.61
N THR A 66 -16.11 -5.96 9.56
CA THR A 66 -15.95 -5.59 10.97
C THR A 66 -14.72 -4.72 11.21
N ASP A 67 -13.65 -4.91 10.41
CA ASP A 67 -12.45 -4.08 10.52
C ASP A 67 -12.69 -2.65 10.02
N MET A 68 -13.69 -2.48 9.17
CA MET A 68 -14.10 -1.16 8.65
C MET A 68 -15.13 -0.46 9.54
N ALA A 69 -15.71 -1.15 10.52
CA ALA A 69 -16.76 -0.61 11.39
C ALA A 69 -16.40 0.74 12.05
N PRO A 70 -15.18 0.95 12.60
CA PRO A 70 -14.83 2.25 13.18
C PRO A 70 -14.85 3.39 12.16
N LEU A 71 -14.37 3.15 10.93
CA LEU A 71 -14.36 4.15 9.86
C LEU A 71 -15.76 4.42 9.33
N ALA A 72 -16.56 3.37 9.14
CA ALA A 72 -17.94 3.49 8.69
C ALA A 72 -18.80 4.24 9.73
N THR A 73 -18.61 3.94 11.01
CA THR A 73 -19.27 4.68 12.13
C THR A 73 -18.86 6.16 12.11
N ALA A 74 -17.58 6.45 11.94
CA ALA A 74 -17.08 7.82 11.87
C ALA A 74 -17.67 8.56 10.64
N ALA A 75 -17.73 7.92 9.48
CA ALA A 75 -18.32 8.51 8.28
C ALA A 75 -19.82 8.78 8.47
N ALA A 76 -20.56 7.85 9.06
CA ALA A 76 -21.99 8.03 9.31
C ALA A 76 -22.25 9.17 10.32
N SER A 77 -21.42 9.33 11.35
CA SER A 77 -21.49 10.48 12.26
C SER A 77 -21.21 11.82 11.57
N GLN A 78 -20.58 11.80 10.39
CA GLN A 78 -20.34 12.96 9.55
C GLN A 78 -21.40 13.12 8.44
N GLY A 79 -22.48 12.37 8.46
CA GLY A 79 -23.58 12.51 7.52
C GLY A 79 -23.37 11.78 6.19
N TYR A 80 -22.64 10.69 6.17
CA TYR A 80 -22.50 9.77 5.04
C TYR A 80 -23.22 8.46 5.31
N ALA A 81 -23.96 7.94 4.35
CA ALA A 81 -24.27 6.52 4.36
C ALA A 81 -22.96 5.73 4.12
N ALA A 82 -22.62 4.81 5.01
CA ALA A 82 -21.32 4.14 4.97
C ALA A 82 -21.51 2.62 4.84
N LEU A 83 -21.07 2.07 3.71
CA LEU A 83 -21.17 0.65 3.42
C LEU A 83 -19.83 -0.05 3.68
N ALA A 84 -19.78 -0.93 4.67
CA ALA A 84 -18.67 -1.86 4.87
C ALA A 84 -19.10 -3.26 4.44
N TYR A 85 -18.38 -3.91 3.53
CA TYR A 85 -18.67 -5.29 3.15
C TYR A 85 -17.43 -6.17 3.23
N SER A 86 -17.63 -7.45 3.47
CA SER A 86 -16.57 -8.45 3.40
C SER A 86 -16.45 -8.94 1.96
N ALA A 87 -15.26 -8.86 1.36
CA ALA A 87 -15.00 -9.40 0.04
C ALA A 87 -15.25 -10.92 -0.01
N ARG A 88 -15.48 -11.46 -1.22
CA ARG A 88 -15.71 -12.91 -1.41
C ARG A 88 -14.61 -13.74 -0.76
N GLY A 89 -14.99 -14.86 -0.13
CA GLY A 89 -14.07 -15.75 0.59
C GLY A 89 -13.47 -15.18 1.87
N GLN A 90 -13.89 -13.97 2.32
CA GLN A 90 -13.36 -13.33 3.52
C GLN A 90 -14.47 -12.99 4.53
N GLY A 91 -14.10 -12.83 5.80
CA GLY A 91 -15.07 -12.62 6.87
C GLY A 91 -16.14 -13.74 6.91
N THR A 92 -17.41 -13.34 6.80
CA THR A 92 -18.57 -14.24 6.71
C THR A 92 -19.19 -14.30 5.30
N SER A 93 -18.55 -13.70 4.29
CA SER A 93 -18.91 -13.83 2.90
C SER A 93 -18.58 -15.22 2.37
N THR A 94 -19.40 -15.72 1.43
CA THR A 94 -19.15 -16.98 0.74
C THR A 94 -18.25 -16.79 -0.50
N GLY A 95 -18.06 -17.84 -1.28
CA GLY A 95 -17.22 -17.83 -2.48
C GLY A 95 -15.74 -17.98 -2.16
N ASN A 96 -14.92 -17.84 -3.19
CA ASN A 96 -13.47 -17.98 -3.11
C ASN A 96 -12.80 -16.62 -3.38
N LEU A 97 -11.82 -16.29 -2.58
CA LEU A 97 -10.98 -15.12 -2.83
C LEU A 97 -10.14 -15.33 -4.09
N THR A 98 -10.17 -14.38 -5.02
CA THR A 98 -9.38 -14.38 -6.26
C THR A 98 -8.35 -13.26 -6.35
N LEU A 99 -8.00 -12.65 -5.22
CA LEU A 99 -6.93 -11.66 -5.03
C LEU A 99 -7.18 -10.34 -5.81
N ALA A 100 -8.31 -9.67 -5.54
CA ALA A 100 -8.73 -8.43 -6.23
C ALA A 100 -8.81 -8.63 -7.76
N GLY A 101 -9.24 -9.81 -8.17
CA GLY A 101 -9.39 -10.19 -9.56
C GLY A 101 -10.73 -9.76 -10.17
N PRO A 102 -11.04 -10.24 -11.39
CA PRO A 102 -12.27 -9.86 -12.09
C PRO A 102 -13.55 -10.13 -11.29
N ASP A 103 -13.59 -11.22 -10.50
CA ASP A 103 -14.77 -11.56 -9.70
C ASP A 103 -15.01 -10.53 -8.58
N GLU A 104 -13.94 -10.13 -7.85
CA GLU A 104 -14.05 -9.09 -6.83
C GLU A 104 -14.43 -7.73 -7.43
N ILE A 105 -14.01 -7.42 -8.66
CA ILE A 105 -14.40 -6.17 -9.34
C ILE A 105 -15.86 -6.23 -9.78
N SER A 106 -16.35 -7.40 -10.20
CA SER A 106 -17.78 -7.62 -10.46
C SER A 106 -18.61 -7.44 -9.19
N ASP A 107 -18.14 -7.98 -8.07
CA ASP A 107 -18.76 -7.82 -6.76
C ASP A 107 -18.81 -6.34 -6.33
N GLU A 108 -17.69 -5.64 -6.43
CA GLU A 108 -17.58 -4.22 -6.10
C GLU A 108 -18.56 -3.37 -6.90
N ARG A 109 -18.69 -3.65 -8.20
CA ARG A 109 -19.69 -3.00 -9.07
C ARG A 109 -21.12 -3.31 -8.62
N ALA A 110 -21.41 -4.57 -8.28
CA ALA A 110 -22.73 -4.97 -7.81
C ALA A 110 -23.08 -4.32 -6.46
N MET A 111 -22.12 -4.24 -5.54
CA MET A 111 -22.31 -3.56 -4.25
C MET A 111 -22.47 -2.04 -4.43
N PHE A 112 -21.75 -1.42 -5.37
CA PHE A 112 -21.95 -0.02 -5.74
C PHE A 112 -23.38 0.20 -6.28
N GLN A 113 -23.83 -0.64 -7.21
CA GLN A 113 -25.17 -0.52 -7.81
C GLN A 113 -26.27 -0.73 -6.79
N TRP A 114 -26.09 -1.69 -5.88
CA TRP A 114 -27.01 -1.92 -4.79
C TRP A 114 -27.12 -0.71 -3.86
N LEU A 115 -25.98 -0.14 -3.45
CA LEU A 115 -25.93 1.06 -2.62
C LEU A 115 -26.58 2.27 -3.31
N ALA A 116 -26.25 2.49 -4.58
CA ALA A 116 -26.84 3.57 -5.39
C ALA A 116 -28.36 3.42 -5.63
N GLY A 117 -28.87 2.21 -5.52
CA GLY A 117 -30.31 1.92 -5.65
C GLY A 117 -31.12 2.13 -4.38
N LEU A 118 -30.49 2.45 -3.24
CA LEU A 118 -31.20 2.70 -1.98
C LEU A 118 -31.84 4.10 -2.01
N PRO A 119 -33.12 4.25 -1.66
CA PRO A 119 -33.83 5.54 -1.76
C PRO A 119 -33.27 6.63 -0.84
N GLU A 120 -32.58 6.23 0.24
CA GLU A 120 -31.94 7.15 1.19
C GLU A 120 -30.53 7.62 0.76
N VAL A 121 -29.95 7.03 -0.28
CA VAL A 121 -28.57 7.28 -0.75
C VAL A 121 -28.59 8.10 -2.04
N SER A 122 -27.70 9.07 -2.12
CA SER A 122 -27.46 9.80 -3.38
C SER A 122 -26.72 8.90 -4.37
N ASP A 123 -27.34 8.57 -5.49
CA ASP A 123 -26.80 7.70 -6.55
C ASP A 123 -25.58 8.30 -7.28
N THR A 124 -25.40 9.62 -7.20
CA THR A 124 -24.30 10.36 -7.86
C THR A 124 -23.18 10.77 -6.93
N ASN A 125 -23.35 10.68 -5.60
CA ASN A 125 -22.36 11.14 -4.62
C ASN A 125 -21.82 9.98 -3.78
N ILE A 126 -21.35 8.93 -4.44
CA ILE A 126 -20.76 7.76 -3.81
C ILE A 126 -19.24 7.78 -4.00
N GLY A 127 -18.53 7.78 -2.90
CA GLY A 127 -17.06 7.59 -2.85
C GLY A 127 -16.66 6.21 -2.37
N ALA A 128 -15.37 5.93 -2.41
CA ALA A 128 -14.82 4.71 -1.84
C ALA A 128 -13.48 4.94 -1.11
N TRP A 129 -13.29 4.19 -0.06
CA TRP A 129 -12.05 4.10 0.73
C TRP A 129 -11.56 2.66 0.74
N GLY A 130 -10.30 2.44 0.38
CA GLY A 130 -9.75 1.09 0.33
C GLY A 130 -8.33 1.02 0.85
N ILE A 131 -8.03 0.00 1.69
CA ILE A 131 -6.71 -0.21 2.27
C ILE A 131 -6.10 -1.53 1.79
N SER A 132 -4.80 -1.53 1.47
CA SER A 132 -4.04 -2.72 1.14
C SER A 132 -4.73 -3.50 0.00
N TYR A 133 -5.19 -4.73 0.26
CA TYR A 133 -6.00 -5.51 -0.68
C TYR A 133 -7.22 -4.73 -1.19
N GLY A 134 -7.99 -4.09 -0.28
CA GLY A 134 -9.14 -3.27 -0.65
C GLY A 134 -8.76 -2.04 -1.48
N GLY A 135 -7.57 -1.48 -1.25
CA GLY A 135 -7.03 -0.39 -2.08
C GLY A 135 -6.66 -0.86 -3.49
N GLY A 136 -6.08 -2.06 -3.64
CA GLY A 136 -5.82 -2.67 -4.94
C GLY A 136 -7.10 -3.01 -5.69
N GLN A 137 -8.11 -3.52 -4.97
CA GLN A 137 -9.45 -3.74 -5.52
C GLN A 137 -10.06 -2.42 -6.01
N LEU A 138 -10.03 -1.36 -5.19
CA LEU A 138 -10.54 -0.04 -5.56
C LEU A 138 -9.83 0.54 -6.80
N TRP A 139 -8.50 0.43 -6.91
CA TRP A 139 -7.78 0.81 -8.13
C TRP A 139 -8.29 0.07 -9.36
N ASN A 140 -8.50 -1.25 -9.25
CA ASN A 140 -9.02 -2.07 -10.33
C ASN A 140 -10.48 -1.73 -10.66
N GLY A 141 -11.30 -1.41 -9.65
CA GLY A 141 -12.68 -0.91 -9.82
C GLY A 141 -12.74 0.41 -10.59
N LEU A 142 -11.84 1.35 -10.24
CA LEU A 142 -11.73 2.65 -10.93
C LEU A 142 -11.36 2.47 -12.41
N VAL A 143 -10.35 1.66 -12.74
CA VAL A 143 -9.98 1.41 -14.15
C VAL A 143 -11.01 0.57 -14.90
N ALA A 144 -11.84 -0.21 -14.19
CA ALA A 144 -12.99 -0.90 -14.73
C ALA A 144 -14.22 0.02 -14.94
N GLY A 145 -14.13 1.30 -14.57
CA GLY A 145 -15.17 2.30 -14.77
C GLY A 145 -16.33 2.19 -13.77
N ILE A 146 -16.09 1.75 -12.53
CA ILE A 146 -17.07 1.94 -11.45
C ILE A 146 -17.12 3.45 -11.16
N PRO A 147 -18.30 4.09 -11.21
CA PRO A 147 -18.37 5.54 -11.28
C PRO A 147 -18.31 6.20 -9.89
N PHE A 148 -17.28 5.87 -9.09
CA PHE A 148 -17.05 6.56 -7.84
C PHE A 148 -16.78 8.05 -8.07
N LYS A 149 -17.43 8.90 -7.29
CA LYS A 149 -17.30 10.36 -7.36
C LYS A 149 -15.99 10.87 -6.76
N ALA A 150 -15.44 10.16 -5.77
CA ALA A 150 -14.13 10.37 -5.16
C ALA A 150 -13.60 9.06 -4.59
N ALA A 151 -12.27 8.93 -4.48
CA ALA A 151 -11.65 7.74 -3.93
C ALA A 151 -10.48 8.09 -3.00
N GLU A 152 -10.28 7.23 -2.00
CA GLU A 152 -9.11 7.23 -1.14
C GLU A 152 -8.48 5.85 -1.15
N VAL A 153 -7.20 5.79 -1.49
CA VAL A 153 -6.45 4.53 -1.56
C VAL A 153 -5.29 4.57 -0.57
N VAL A 154 -5.21 3.57 0.29
CA VAL A 154 -4.32 3.54 1.44
C VAL A 154 -3.42 2.31 1.36
N GLU A 155 -2.09 2.49 1.43
CA GLU A 155 -1.07 1.43 1.55
C GLU A 155 -1.27 0.27 0.55
N THR A 156 -1.34 0.57 -0.73
CA THR A 156 -1.73 -0.40 -1.74
C THR A 156 -0.82 -0.40 -2.96
N TRP A 157 -1.12 -1.26 -3.91
CA TRP A 157 -0.38 -1.38 -5.17
C TRP A 157 -1.15 -0.78 -6.35
N THR A 158 -0.38 -0.29 -7.31
CA THR A 158 -0.81 -0.03 -8.68
C THR A 158 -0.32 -1.13 -9.64
N ASP A 159 0.82 -1.73 -9.32
CA ASP A 159 1.41 -2.87 -10.04
C ASP A 159 1.81 -3.95 -9.03
N LEU A 160 0.99 -5.00 -8.93
CA LEU A 160 1.17 -6.08 -7.96
C LEU A 160 2.44 -6.89 -8.21
N TYR A 161 2.81 -7.09 -9.50
CA TYR A 161 4.02 -7.83 -9.84
C TYR A 161 5.26 -7.08 -9.37
N SER A 162 5.41 -5.82 -9.74
CA SER A 162 6.59 -5.04 -9.34
C SER A 162 6.64 -4.77 -7.82
N ALA A 163 5.50 -4.78 -7.15
CA ALA A 163 5.41 -4.60 -5.70
C ALA A 163 5.95 -5.81 -4.93
N LEU A 164 5.55 -7.03 -5.32
CA LEU A 164 5.85 -8.25 -4.57
C LEU A 164 6.99 -9.10 -5.17
N TRP A 165 7.25 -8.97 -6.48
CA TRP A 165 8.36 -9.64 -7.19
C TRP A 165 9.25 -8.63 -7.93
N PRO A 166 9.80 -7.60 -7.23
CA PRO A 166 10.66 -6.64 -7.88
C PRO A 166 11.87 -7.36 -8.52
N GLN A 167 12.14 -7.04 -9.79
CA GLN A 167 13.19 -7.69 -10.59
C GLN A 167 13.06 -9.24 -10.68
N GLY A 168 11.84 -9.77 -10.56
CA GLY A 168 11.54 -11.21 -10.67
C GLY A 168 11.87 -12.03 -9.43
N VAL A 169 12.19 -11.39 -8.30
CA VAL A 169 12.49 -12.07 -7.03
C VAL A 169 11.42 -11.71 -5.99
N ALA A 170 10.77 -12.72 -5.44
CA ALA A 170 9.74 -12.54 -4.42
C ALA A 170 10.28 -11.85 -3.16
N LYS A 171 9.53 -10.89 -2.65
CA LYS A 171 9.57 -10.51 -1.24
C LYS A 171 8.98 -11.67 -0.43
N SER A 172 9.73 -12.77 -0.35
CA SER A 172 9.22 -14.10 0.03
C SER A 172 8.57 -14.15 1.40
N GLY A 173 9.04 -13.35 2.36
CA GLY A 173 8.43 -13.27 3.68
C GLY A 173 7.08 -12.56 3.67
N ILE A 174 6.95 -11.53 2.86
CA ILE A 174 5.68 -10.80 2.67
C ILE A 174 4.67 -11.70 1.94
N VAL A 175 5.10 -12.32 0.84
CA VAL A 175 4.25 -13.23 0.05
C VAL A 175 3.79 -14.43 0.89
N ALA A 176 4.70 -15.02 1.67
CA ALA A 176 4.36 -16.13 2.58
C ALA A 176 3.36 -15.70 3.67
N GLY A 177 3.53 -14.51 4.25
CA GLY A 177 2.61 -13.95 5.23
C GLY A 177 1.20 -13.73 4.64
N PHE A 178 1.12 -13.16 3.44
CA PHE A 178 -0.15 -12.97 2.73
C PHE A 178 -0.81 -14.30 2.37
N ALA A 179 -0.05 -15.25 1.84
CA ALA A 179 -0.58 -16.59 1.53
C ALA A 179 -1.12 -17.28 2.79
N ALA A 180 -0.37 -17.26 3.89
CA ALA A 180 -0.80 -17.87 5.16
C ALA A 180 -2.10 -17.29 5.72
N ALA A 181 -2.36 -15.99 5.47
CA ALA A 181 -3.57 -15.33 5.94
C ALA A 181 -4.84 -15.83 5.25
N VAL A 182 -4.76 -16.24 3.98
CA VAL A 182 -5.94 -16.50 3.13
C VAL A 182 -5.96 -17.83 2.38
N ALA A 183 -4.85 -18.58 2.34
CA ALA A 183 -4.78 -19.86 1.61
C ALA A 183 -5.93 -20.83 1.93
N PRO A 184 -6.39 -20.98 3.20
CA PRO A 184 -7.50 -21.88 3.51
C PRO A 184 -8.82 -21.52 2.80
N ARG A 185 -8.95 -20.30 2.30
CA ARG A 185 -10.17 -19.76 1.67
C ARG A 185 -9.97 -19.39 0.20
N SER A 186 -8.85 -19.78 -0.39
CA SER A 186 -8.49 -19.45 -1.77
C SER A 186 -7.79 -20.61 -2.46
N PRO A 187 -8.51 -21.41 -3.26
CA PRO A 187 -7.90 -22.43 -4.12
C PRO A 187 -6.82 -21.83 -5.03
N LEU A 188 -7.01 -20.61 -5.50
CA LEU A 188 -6.04 -19.88 -6.31
C LEU A 188 -4.70 -19.70 -5.56
N ILE A 189 -4.75 -19.23 -4.33
CA ILE A 189 -3.52 -19.03 -3.53
C ILE A 189 -2.88 -20.37 -3.18
N GLN A 190 -3.68 -21.39 -2.85
CA GLN A 190 -3.16 -22.75 -2.61
C GLN A 190 -2.37 -23.27 -3.82
N GLN A 191 -2.88 -23.05 -5.02
CA GLN A 191 -2.24 -23.50 -6.26
C GLN A 191 -0.91 -22.80 -6.52
N TYR A 192 -0.83 -21.48 -6.30
CA TYR A 192 0.31 -20.67 -6.73
C TYR A 192 1.28 -20.27 -5.62
N GLN A 193 0.95 -20.47 -4.33
CA GLN A 193 1.77 -19.97 -3.22
C GLN A 193 3.21 -20.48 -3.22
N GLY A 194 3.45 -21.74 -3.61
CA GLY A 194 4.79 -22.31 -3.70
C GLY A 194 5.65 -21.56 -4.72
N ASP A 195 5.17 -21.42 -5.94
CA ASP A 195 5.85 -20.69 -7.00
C ASP A 195 6.04 -19.21 -6.63
N ALA A 196 5.01 -18.62 -6.04
CA ALA A 196 5.01 -17.20 -5.65
C ALA A 196 6.08 -16.90 -4.59
N ILE A 197 6.21 -17.75 -3.56
CA ILE A 197 7.18 -17.58 -2.45
C ILE A 197 8.61 -17.84 -2.93
N HIS A 198 8.80 -18.89 -3.74
CA HIS A 198 10.13 -19.33 -4.19
C HIS A 198 10.63 -18.65 -5.45
N SER A 199 9.81 -17.80 -6.09
CA SER A 199 10.12 -17.15 -7.38
C SER A 199 10.36 -18.18 -8.50
N THR A 200 9.59 -19.25 -8.49
CA THR A 200 9.56 -20.25 -9.54
C THR A 200 8.39 -19.98 -10.49
N ASN A 201 8.42 -20.51 -11.70
CA ASN A 201 7.35 -20.35 -12.69
C ASN A 201 6.86 -18.89 -12.84
N MET A 202 7.78 -17.94 -12.83
CA MET A 202 7.47 -16.50 -12.84
C MET A 202 6.57 -16.04 -14.00
N PRO A 203 6.59 -16.67 -15.20
CA PRO A 203 5.62 -16.34 -16.25
C PRO A 203 4.17 -16.60 -15.80
N ALA A 204 3.90 -17.71 -15.11
CA ALA A 204 2.55 -18.01 -14.60
C ALA A 204 2.15 -17.04 -13.48
N ILE A 205 3.07 -16.72 -12.57
CA ILE A 205 2.84 -15.69 -11.53
C ILE A 205 2.52 -14.33 -12.17
N LYS A 206 3.28 -13.92 -13.19
CA LYS A 206 3.03 -12.66 -13.88
C LYS A 206 1.67 -12.65 -14.57
N ALA A 207 1.32 -13.71 -15.30
CA ALA A 207 0.03 -13.86 -15.95
C ALA A 207 -1.15 -13.82 -14.94
N LEU A 208 -0.93 -14.37 -13.73
CA LEU A 208 -1.90 -14.30 -12.65
C LEU A 208 -2.10 -12.88 -12.12
N VAL A 209 -1.02 -12.12 -11.88
CA VAL A 209 -1.09 -10.83 -11.18
C VAL A 209 -1.26 -9.61 -12.10
N ASP A 210 -0.94 -9.70 -13.38
CA ASP A 210 -1.11 -8.60 -14.34
C ASP A 210 -2.57 -8.10 -14.42
N PRO A 211 -3.61 -8.96 -14.49
CA PRO A 211 -5.00 -8.51 -14.46
C PRO A 211 -5.44 -7.88 -13.12
N ARG A 212 -4.60 -7.97 -12.09
CA ARG A 212 -4.79 -7.43 -10.75
C ARG A 212 -4.00 -6.14 -10.52
N SER A 213 -3.46 -5.58 -11.60
CA SER A 213 -2.65 -4.37 -11.63
C SER A 213 -3.34 -3.32 -12.48
N SER A 214 -3.48 -2.12 -11.94
CA SER A 214 -4.12 -0.97 -12.61
C SER A 214 -3.12 -0.09 -13.38
N PHE A 215 -1.81 -0.27 -13.16
CA PHE A 215 -0.74 0.65 -13.58
C PHE A 215 -0.85 1.11 -15.04
N THR A 216 -1.04 0.19 -15.97
CA THR A 216 -1.11 0.50 -17.41
C THR A 216 -2.37 1.26 -17.82
N LYS A 217 -3.37 1.36 -16.93
CA LYS A 217 -4.69 1.98 -17.18
C LYS A 217 -4.97 3.19 -16.28
N LEU A 218 -4.04 3.59 -15.42
CA LEU A 218 -4.24 4.70 -14.47
C LEU A 218 -4.63 6.02 -15.15
N SER A 219 -4.16 6.26 -16.39
CA SER A 219 -4.49 7.47 -17.16
C SER A 219 -5.95 7.55 -17.58
N SER A 220 -6.72 6.47 -17.49
CA SER A 220 -8.16 6.50 -17.72
C SER A 220 -8.98 6.97 -16.51
N ILE A 221 -8.34 7.11 -15.34
CA ILE A 221 -9.03 7.53 -14.11
C ILE A 221 -9.12 9.05 -14.06
N HIS A 222 -10.34 9.57 -14.14
CA HIS A 222 -10.66 10.99 -13.97
C HIS A 222 -11.28 11.30 -12.61
N THR A 223 -11.64 10.28 -11.84
CA THR A 223 -12.11 10.38 -10.47
C THR A 223 -11.06 11.08 -9.61
N PRO A 224 -11.43 12.04 -8.75
CA PRO A 224 -10.55 12.59 -7.72
C PRO A 224 -10.03 11.49 -6.79
N VAL A 225 -8.70 11.34 -6.65
CA VAL A 225 -8.08 10.30 -5.81
C VAL A 225 -7.10 10.89 -4.81
N TYR A 226 -7.28 10.58 -3.53
CA TYR A 226 -6.27 10.84 -2.51
C TYR A 226 -5.54 9.55 -2.18
N MET A 227 -4.23 9.54 -2.34
CA MET A 227 -3.35 8.42 -2.06
C MET A 227 -2.64 8.63 -0.72
N PHE A 228 -2.74 7.65 0.17
CA PHE A 228 -2.07 7.64 1.47
C PHE A 228 -1.08 6.46 1.52
N GLN A 229 0.21 6.75 1.69
CA GLN A 229 1.26 5.75 1.65
C GLN A 229 2.20 5.85 2.85
N GLY A 230 2.57 4.71 3.42
CA GLY A 230 3.58 4.64 4.46
C GLY A 230 4.98 5.02 3.96
N ARG A 231 5.75 5.72 4.80
CA ARG A 231 7.15 6.06 4.51
C ARG A 231 8.01 4.82 4.32
N VAL A 232 7.74 3.77 5.09
CA VAL A 232 8.41 2.47 5.04
C VAL A 232 7.35 1.39 5.09
N ASP A 233 7.18 0.71 3.98
CA ASP A 233 6.20 -0.35 3.81
C ASP A 233 6.86 -1.47 2.99
N TYR A 234 7.09 -2.64 3.60
CA TYR A 234 7.78 -3.74 2.93
C TYR A 234 6.90 -4.45 1.90
N ALA A 235 5.58 -4.35 2.04
CA ALA A 235 4.67 -4.89 1.05
C ALA A 235 4.63 -3.99 -0.20
N PHE A 236 4.20 -2.74 -0.02
CA PHE A 236 3.97 -1.78 -1.10
C PHE A 236 4.78 -0.51 -0.83
N ASP A 237 5.94 -0.41 -1.43
CA ASP A 237 6.79 0.75 -1.23
C ASP A 237 6.20 2.03 -1.88
N VAL A 238 6.76 3.17 -1.56
CA VAL A 238 6.29 4.48 -2.02
C VAL A 238 6.15 4.58 -3.54
N THR A 239 6.84 3.73 -4.31
CA THR A 239 6.74 3.71 -5.78
C THR A 239 5.31 3.45 -6.23
N GLN A 240 4.55 2.62 -5.51
CA GLN A 240 3.18 2.29 -5.90
C GLN A 240 2.26 3.52 -5.85
N ALA A 241 2.32 4.31 -4.79
CA ALA A 241 1.55 5.54 -4.68
C ALA A 241 2.07 6.65 -5.61
N VAL A 242 3.39 6.74 -5.82
CA VAL A 242 3.99 7.66 -6.81
C VAL A 242 3.51 7.33 -8.23
N ASN A 243 3.40 6.05 -8.58
CA ASN A 243 2.81 5.63 -9.85
C ASN A 243 1.37 6.12 -9.99
N GLY A 244 0.54 5.94 -8.96
CA GLY A 244 -0.82 6.49 -8.94
C GLY A 244 -0.83 8.00 -9.16
N TYR A 245 -0.05 8.73 -8.39
CA TYR A 245 0.04 10.19 -8.47
C TYR A 245 0.49 10.69 -9.85
N LEU A 246 1.48 10.05 -10.45
CA LEU A 246 2.01 10.50 -11.75
C LEU A 246 1.07 10.21 -12.94
N HIS A 247 0.25 9.16 -12.86
CA HIS A 247 -0.48 8.67 -14.03
C HIS A 247 -2.00 8.90 -13.99
N VAL A 248 -2.63 9.07 -12.82
CA VAL A 248 -4.05 9.42 -12.73
C VAL A 248 -4.31 10.77 -13.44
N ALA A 249 -5.34 10.84 -14.28
CA ALA A 249 -5.67 12.05 -15.03
C ALA A 249 -6.49 13.06 -14.20
N GLY A 250 -7.34 12.58 -13.27
CA GLY A 250 -8.17 13.40 -12.41
C GLY A 250 -7.44 14.20 -11.33
N PRO A 251 -8.17 15.00 -10.55
CA PRO A 251 -7.63 15.64 -9.35
C PRO A 251 -7.00 14.62 -8.41
N LYS A 252 -5.85 14.94 -7.84
CA LYS A 252 -5.07 13.96 -7.07
C LYS A 252 -4.22 14.57 -5.99
N HIS A 253 -4.16 13.90 -4.83
CA HIS A 253 -3.26 14.20 -3.74
C HIS A 253 -2.47 12.96 -3.33
N LEU A 254 -1.28 13.16 -2.78
CA LEU A 254 -0.41 12.12 -2.23
C LEU A 254 0.09 12.54 -0.85
N TYR A 255 -0.19 11.73 0.14
CA TYR A 255 0.39 11.84 1.48
C TYR A 255 1.32 10.66 1.75
N ILE A 256 2.54 10.95 2.22
CA ILE A 256 3.51 9.94 2.65
C ILE A 256 3.79 10.15 4.14
N GLY A 257 3.39 9.19 4.99
CA GLY A 257 3.35 9.35 6.43
C GLY A 257 3.86 8.17 7.25
N GLN A 258 3.73 8.31 8.57
CA GLN A 258 4.21 7.34 9.56
C GLN A 258 3.13 6.28 9.86
N PHE A 259 2.86 5.43 8.92
CA PHE A 259 1.98 4.25 9.00
C PHE A 259 2.43 3.26 7.92
N GLY A 260 1.81 2.09 7.83
CA GLY A 260 2.13 1.12 6.77
C GLY A 260 2.13 -0.31 7.25
N HIS A 261 2.29 -1.23 6.30
CA HIS A 261 2.61 -2.61 6.61
C HIS A 261 3.97 -2.68 7.31
N THR A 262 4.30 -3.89 7.82
CA THR A 262 5.61 -4.12 8.45
C THR A 262 6.75 -3.48 7.62
N PRO A 263 7.75 -2.85 8.27
CA PRO A 263 8.01 -2.72 9.70
C PRO A 263 7.21 -1.60 10.39
N SER A 264 6.40 -0.89 9.64
CA SER A 264 5.48 0.12 10.17
C SER A 264 4.25 -0.54 10.84
N THR A 265 3.29 0.25 11.27
CA THR A 265 2.04 -0.21 11.87
C THR A 265 0.86 0.53 11.27
N PHE A 266 -0.30 -0.13 11.22
CA PHE A 266 -1.57 0.50 10.91
C PHE A 266 -2.57 0.17 12.04
N PRO A 267 -3.27 1.18 12.60
CA PRO A 267 -3.02 2.60 12.42
C PRO A 267 -1.66 3.03 12.97
N GLY A 268 -0.99 3.98 12.30
CA GLY A 268 0.28 4.55 12.71
C GLY A 268 0.11 5.94 13.35
N PRO A 269 1.21 6.59 13.73
CA PRO A 269 1.18 7.90 14.39
C PRO A 269 0.46 9.01 13.60
N ASP A 270 0.43 8.91 12.26
CA ASP A 270 -0.21 9.90 11.40
C ASP A 270 -1.68 9.61 11.09
N PHE A 271 -2.27 8.55 11.66
CA PHE A 271 -3.61 8.09 11.27
C PHE A 271 -4.70 9.16 11.47
N ALA A 272 -4.65 9.91 12.56
CA ALA A 272 -5.58 11.02 12.79
C ALA A 272 -5.50 12.09 11.70
N TYR A 273 -4.30 12.39 11.21
CA TYR A 273 -4.10 13.30 10.07
C TYR A 273 -4.66 12.70 8.78
N VAL A 274 -4.40 11.43 8.51
CA VAL A 274 -4.96 10.71 7.35
C VAL A 274 -6.49 10.81 7.33
N LEU A 275 -7.13 10.52 8.47
CA LEU A 275 -8.60 10.61 8.60
C LEU A 275 -9.10 12.04 8.38
N SER A 276 -8.43 13.05 8.93
CA SER A 276 -8.87 14.44 8.75
C SER A 276 -8.75 14.91 7.30
N GLN A 277 -7.71 14.51 6.58
CA GLN A 277 -7.53 14.84 5.17
C GLN A 277 -8.49 14.07 4.28
N GLY A 278 -8.73 12.80 4.59
CA GLY A 278 -9.72 11.99 3.88
C GLY A 278 -11.12 12.55 4.03
N LEU A 279 -11.54 12.88 5.25
CA LEU A 279 -12.84 13.52 5.46
C LEU A 279 -12.97 14.84 4.68
N ALA A 280 -11.92 15.67 4.68
CA ALA A 280 -11.93 16.92 3.91
C ALA A 280 -12.03 16.64 2.39
N TRP A 281 -11.39 15.56 1.90
CA TRP A 281 -11.49 15.13 0.50
C TRP A 281 -12.91 14.72 0.13
N PHE A 282 -13.54 13.86 0.92
CA PHE A 282 -14.93 13.46 0.68
C PHE A 282 -15.89 14.63 0.86
N ASN A 283 -15.74 15.48 1.85
CA ASN A 283 -16.56 16.69 2.00
C ASN A 283 -16.48 17.59 0.76
N ARG A 284 -15.28 17.75 0.17
CA ARG A 284 -15.11 18.54 -1.05
C ARG A 284 -15.81 17.92 -2.25
N TYR A 285 -15.63 16.63 -2.48
CA TYR A 285 -16.07 15.99 -3.73
C TYR A 285 -17.44 15.33 -3.65
N LEU A 286 -17.89 14.88 -2.47
CA LEU A 286 -19.21 14.24 -2.31
C LEU A 286 -20.27 15.22 -1.81
N LYS A 287 -19.89 16.23 -1.01
CA LYS A 287 -20.82 17.24 -0.49
C LYS A 287 -20.70 18.59 -1.17
N GLY A 288 -19.64 18.83 -1.97
CA GLY A 288 -19.40 20.10 -2.62
C GLY A 288 -18.90 21.21 -1.68
N GLU A 289 -18.42 20.88 -0.48
CA GLU A 289 -17.96 21.85 0.51
C GLU A 289 -16.69 22.58 0.03
N PRO A 290 -16.66 23.94 0.04
CA PRO A 290 -15.49 24.71 -0.37
C PRO A 290 -14.44 24.79 0.76
N ASN A 291 -13.83 23.67 1.12
CA ASN A 291 -12.86 23.57 2.21
C ASN A 291 -11.39 23.82 1.80
N GLY A 292 -11.14 24.07 0.51
CA GLY A 292 -9.83 24.43 -0.01
C GLY A 292 -8.85 23.27 -0.20
N ILE A 293 -9.25 22.01 0.07
CA ILE A 293 -8.35 20.87 -0.07
C ILE A 293 -7.90 20.65 -1.53
N ASP A 294 -8.76 20.95 -2.49
CA ASP A 294 -8.47 20.85 -3.92
C ASP A 294 -7.44 21.90 -4.40
N ALA A 295 -7.31 23.03 -3.69
CA ALA A 295 -6.31 24.05 -3.95
C ALA A 295 -5.01 23.89 -3.12
N ALA A 296 -4.99 22.98 -2.16
CA ALA A 296 -3.82 22.72 -1.34
C ALA A 296 -2.67 22.08 -2.16
N PRO A 297 -1.40 22.25 -1.76
CA PRO A 297 -0.30 21.57 -2.42
C PRO A 297 -0.51 20.05 -2.45
N PRO A 298 -0.45 19.41 -3.64
CA PRO A 298 -0.97 18.07 -3.81
C PRO A 298 -0.08 16.95 -3.26
N VAL A 299 1.18 17.22 -2.88
CA VAL A 299 2.07 16.21 -2.30
C VAL A 299 2.53 16.66 -0.93
N THR A 300 2.32 15.82 0.08
CA THR A 300 2.77 16.10 1.46
C THR A 300 3.55 14.91 1.99
N ILE A 301 4.73 15.18 2.57
CA ILE A 301 5.58 14.19 3.23
C ILE A 301 5.70 14.54 4.71
N ALA A 302 5.35 13.61 5.59
CA ALA A 302 5.58 13.75 7.03
C ALA A 302 7.06 13.55 7.38
N ALA A 303 7.53 14.19 8.45
CA ALA A 303 8.84 13.89 9.01
C ALA A 303 8.92 12.46 9.58
N ASN A 304 10.13 11.98 9.83
CA ASN A 304 10.37 10.64 10.38
C ASN A 304 9.81 10.45 11.80
N SER A 305 9.54 11.55 12.49
CA SER A 305 8.91 11.56 13.82
C SER A 305 8.26 12.93 14.07
N GLY A 306 7.27 12.93 14.97
CA GLY A 306 6.55 14.15 15.34
C GLY A 306 5.59 14.66 14.25
N PRO A 307 4.96 15.81 14.47
CA PRO A 307 3.87 16.31 13.64
C PRO A 307 4.32 17.11 12.40
N LYS A 308 5.63 17.32 12.21
CA LYS A 308 6.15 18.13 11.10
C LYS A 308 5.82 17.50 9.76
N ARG A 309 5.32 18.30 8.83
CA ARG A 309 5.01 17.91 7.44
C ARG A 309 5.53 18.96 6.48
N THR A 310 5.88 18.56 5.28
CA THR A 310 6.28 19.47 4.21
C THR A 310 5.42 19.17 2.98
N SER A 311 4.76 20.21 2.48
CA SER A 311 3.92 20.12 1.28
C SER A 311 4.64 20.70 0.07
N TYR A 312 4.37 20.12 -1.09
CA TYR A 312 5.02 20.43 -2.37
C TYR A 312 3.97 20.66 -3.46
N PRO A 313 4.22 21.59 -4.40
CA PRO A 313 3.31 21.87 -5.52
C PRO A 313 3.28 20.75 -6.57
N GLY A 314 3.98 19.65 -6.35
CA GLY A 314 4.08 18.45 -7.16
C GLY A 314 5.12 17.52 -6.58
N MET A 315 5.60 16.53 -7.35
CA MET A 315 6.62 15.61 -6.85
C MET A 315 7.87 16.36 -6.39
N PRO A 316 8.40 16.06 -5.19
CA PRO A 316 9.57 16.74 -4.65
C PRO A 316 10.82 16.48 -5.50
N LYS A 317 11.68 17.49 -5.61
CA LYS A 317 12.97 17.35 -6.30
C LYS A 317 13.91 16.44 -5.51
N THR A 318 14.60 15.58 -6.23
CA THR A 318 15.58 14.63 -5.69
C THR A 318 16.97 14.87 -6.27
N LYS A 319 17.97 14.29 -5.62
CA LYS A 319 19.36 14.23 -6.10
C LYS A 319 19.96 12.86 -5.79
N VAL A 320 21.02 12.49 -6.50
CA VAL A 320 21.77 11.25 -6.26
C VAL A 320 22.98 11.54 -5.38
N ILE A 321 23.15 10.70 -4.35
CA ILE A 321 24.37 10.68 -3.53
C ILE A 321 25.10 9.37 -3.79
N PRO A 322 26.28 9.40 -4.43
CA PRO A 322 27.06 8.19 -4.66
C PRO A 322 27.75 7.71 -3.38
N ALA A 323 27.78 6.39 -3.18
CA ALA A 323 28.51 5.75 -2.08
C ALA A 323 29.18 4.46 -2.57
N GLY A 324 30.50 4.36 -2.37
CA GLY A 324 31.27 3.16 -2.70
C GLY A 324 31.40 2.22 -1.52
N PHE A 325 31.36 0.90 -1.78
CA PHE A 325 31.58 -0.15 -0.80
C PHE A 325 32.77 -1.02 -1.25
N ARG A 326 33.85 -0.96 -0.49
CA ARG A 326 35.11 -1.67 -0.81
C ARG A 326 35.12 -3.08 -0.24
N GLY A 327 35.99 -3.92 -0.82
CA GLY A 327 36.18 -5.31 -0.39
C GLY A 327 35.26 -6.30 -1.07
N THR A 328 35.36 -7.55 -0.64
CA THR A 328 34.66 -8.71 -1.22
C THR A 328 33.77 -9.42 -0.21
N ALA A 329 33.82 -8.99 1.06
CA ALA A 329 32.97 -9.56 2.12
C ALA A 329 31.49 -9.35 1.81
N THR A 330 30.64 -10.20 2.35
CA THR A 330 29.18 -10.07 2.23
C THR A 330 28.64 -8.86 2.98
N THR A 331 29.31 -8.40 4.03
CA THR A 331 28.98 -7.17 4.76
C THR A 331 30.08 -6.13 4.55
N ARG A 332 29.72 -4.95 4.09
CA ARG A 332 30.67 -3.89 3.71
C ARG A 332 30.26 -2.53 4.24
N LEU A 333 31.23 -1.80 4.73
CA LEU A 333 31.04 -0.44 5.22
C LEU A 333 31.20 0.58 4.06
N GLY A 334 30.25 1.48 3.98
CA GLY A 334 30.29 2.64 3.10
C GLY A 334 30.93 3.87 3.77
N PRO A 335 30.92 5.03 3.08
CA PRO A 335 31.38 6.29 3.63
C PRO A 335 30.43 6.80 4.72
N ARG A 336 30.90 7.78 5.50
CA ARG A 336 30.05 8.59 6.36
C ARG A 336 29.53 9.80 5.58
N PHE A 337 28.25 10.15 5.76
CA PHE A 337 27.68 11.33 5.12
C PHE A 337 27.99 12.59 5.92
N GLY A 338 28.51 13.62 5.24
CA GLY A 338 28.85 14.91 5.85
C GLY A 338 27.65 15.81 6.16
N GLN A 339 26.46 15.43 5.72
CA GLN A 339 25.19 16.15 5.92
C GLN A 339 24.07 15.18 6.23
N ALA A 340 22.96 15.70 6.76
CA ALA A 340 21.72 14.92 6.89
C ALA A 340 21.11 14.67 5.52
N LEU A 341 20.55 13.49 5.32
CA LEU A 341 19.89 13.07 4.09
C LEU A 341 18.51 12.49 4.41
N GLU A 342 17.64 12.47 3.43
CA GLU A 342 16.37 11.74 3.51
C GLU A 342 16.12 11.03 2.19
N THR A 343 16.01 9.71 2.22
CA THR A 343 15.84 8.91 1.01
C THR A 343 14.47 9.18 0.40
N PHE A 344 14.40 9.20 -0.91
CA PHE A 344 13.16 9.29 -1.69
C PHE A 344 13.47 8.95 -3.15
N GLY A 345 12.71 8.01 -3.70
CA GLY A 345 12.93 7.50 -5.05
C GLY A 345 13.74 6.21 -5.07
N ILE A 346 13.74 5.56 -6.22
CA ILE A 346 14.39 4.27 -6.42
C ILE A 346 15.91 4.45 -6.49
N SER A 347 16.59 3.96 -5.45
CA SER A 347 18.05 3.87 -5.43
C SER A 347 18.54 2.65 -6.23
N THR A 348 19.77 2.69 -6.70
CA THR A 348 20.38 1.56 -7.43
C THR A 348 21.71 1.16 -6.82
N LEU A 349 21.88 -0.13 -6.60
CA LEU A 349 23.15 -0.71 -6.14
C LEU A 349 23.76 -1.55 -7.25
N LYS A 350 24.94 -1.15 -7.73
CA LYS A 350 25.73 -1.94 -8.67
C LYS A 350 26.69 -2.83 -7.91
N VAL A 351 26.82 -4.10 -8.31
CA VAL A 351 27.75 -5.05 -7.71
C VAL A 351 28.40 -5.89 -8.80
N GLN A 352 29.72 -6.04 -8.72
CA GLN A 352 30.45 -6.96 -9.57
C GLN A 352 30.24 -8.38 -9.05
N VAL A 353 29.61 -9.23 -9.82
CA VAL A 353 29.49 -10.67 -9.58
C VAL A 353 30.60 -11.39 -10.34
N ARG A 354 31.48 -12.09 -9.63
CA ARG A 354 32.65 -12.79 -10.21
C ARG A 354 32.36 -14.25 -10.52
N ALA A 355 31.57 -14.90 -9.66
CA ALA A 355 31.15 -16.28 -9.84
C ALA A 355 29.80 -16.51 -9.16
N VAL A 356 28.99 -17.36 -9.75
CA VAL A 356 27.69 -17.82 -9.24
C VAL A 356 27.69 -19.35 -9.30
N ASN A 357 27.46 -20.00 -8.16
CA ASN A 357 27.31 -21.44 -8.08
C ASN A 357 25.95 -21.75 -7.45
N ASN A 358 24.96 -22.01 -8.31
CA ASN A 358 23.57 -22.33 -7.90
C ASN A 358 22.99 -21.36 -6.84
N TYR A 359 23.21 -20.06 -7.03
CA TYR A 359 22.75 -19.00 -6.12
C TYR A 359 21.46 -18.38 -6.68
N PRO A 360 20.26 -18.78 -6.19
CA PRO A 360 19.00 -18.49 -6.88
C PRO A 360 18.63 -17.02 -6.82
N ARG A 361 19.11 -16.30 -5.81
CA ARG A 361 18.85 -14.87 -5.63
C ARG A 361 19.94 -14.19 -4.81
N LEU A 362 20.24 -12.95 -5.15
CA LEU A 362 21.13 -12.07 -4.41
C LEU A 362 20.30 -10.93 -3.82
N VAL A 363 20.18 -10.91 -2.50
CA VAL A 363 19.54 -9.83 -1.76
C VAL A 363 20.60 -8.85 -1.28
N ALA A 364 20.35 -7.56 -1.49
CA ALA A 364 21.14 -6.48 -0.93
C ALA A 364 20.30 -5.72 0.10
N THR A 365 20.74 -5.72 1.36
CA THR A 365 20.13 -4.94 2.45
C THR A 365 21.06 -3.80 2.81
N VAL A 366 20.59 -2.57 2.69
CA VAL A 366 21.32 -1.35 3.06
C VAL A 366 20.88 -0.92 4.46
N LEU A 367 21.82 -0.78 5.35
CA LEU A 367 21.61 -0.56 6.79
C LEU A 367 22.27 0.74 7.26
N ALA A 368 21.67 1.38 8.27
CA ALA A 368 22.30 2.40 9.12
C ALA A 368 22.27 1.88 10.58
N GLY A 369 23.40 1.39 11.07
CA GLY A 369 23.42 0.55 12.27
C GLY A 369 22.61 -0.73 12.02
N ASN A 370 21.62 -1.00 12.86
CA ASN A 370 20.71 -2.15 12.71
C ASN A 370 19.40 -1.80 11.95
N ARG A 371 19.22 -0.53 11.59
CA ARG A 371 17.99 -0.10 10.89
C ARG A 371 18.13 -0.34 9.39
N VAL A 372 17.17 -1.04 8.80
CA VAL A 372 17.07 -1.20 7.34
C VAL A 372 16.67 0.14 6.72
N ILE A 373 17.49 0.61 5.80
CA ILE A 373 17.23 1.84 5.04
C ILE A 373 16.48 1.51 3.75
N THR A 374 16.93 0.48 3.07
CA THR A 374 16.28 -0.07 1.88
C THR A 374 16.85 -1.46 1.57
N HIS A 375 16.16 -2.20 0.73
CA HIS A 375 16.60 -3.51 0.25
C HIS A 375 16.17 -3.73 -1.20
N GLY A 376 16.72 -4.74 -1.83
CA GLY A 376 16.32 -5.21 -3.16
C GLY A 376 16.96 -6.54 -3.47
N ALA A 377 16.45 -7.22 -4.48
CA ALA A 377 16.94 -8.54 -4.85
C ALA A 377 16.93 -8.73 -6.36
N ILE A 378 17.83 -9.59 -6.84
CA ILE A 378 17.93 -10.03 -8.24
C ILE A 378 18.24 -11.52 -8.31
N VAL A 379 18.04 -12.12 -9.47
CA VAL A 379 18.70 -13.36 -9.87
C VAL A 379 20.09 -12.97 -10.38
N PRO A 380 21.18 -13.33 -9.66
CA PRO A 380 22.52 -12.83 -10.01
C PRO A 380 23.07 -13.48 -11.28
N LYS A 381 23.84 -12.70 -12.03
CA LYS A 381 24.60 -13.16 -13.23
C LYS A 381 26.05 -12.75 -13.10
N VAL A 382 26.97 -13.53 -13.68
CA VAL A 382 28.38 -13.12 -13.74
C VAL A 382 28.49 -11.84 -14.56
N GLY A 383 29.14 -10.83 -14.01
CA GLY A 383 29.27 -9.50 -14.61
C GLY A 383 28.91 -8.38 -13.63
N LEU A 384 28.59 -7.23 -14.16
CA LEU A 384 28.14 -6.08 -13.37
C LEU A 384 26.60 -6.10 -13.27
N ASP A 385 26.11 -6.50 -12.13
CA ASP A 385 24.68 -6.50 -11.86
C ASP A 385 24.19 -5.19 -11.23
N THR A 386 22.92 -4.85 -11.47
CA THR A 386 22.25 -3.68 -10.88
C THR A 386 21.01 -4.12 -10.13
N ILE A 387 21.00 -3.85 -8.82
CA ILE A 387 19.87 -4.09 -7.93
C ILE A 387 19.13 -2.77 -7.75
N ARG A 388 17.87 -2.72 -8.15
CA ARG A 388 16.94 -1.62 -7.81
C ARG A 388 16.46 -1.85 -6.39
N LEU A 389 16.58 -0.82 -5.56
CA LEU A 389 16.22 -0.87 -4.15
C LEU A 389 14.83 -0.27 -3.94
N ALA A 390 14.10 -0.78 -2.97
CA ALA A 390 12.79 -0.30 -2.59
C ALA A 390 12.80 1.20 -2.26
N ASN A 391 11.77 1.92 -2.65
CA ASN A 391 11.60 3.34 -2.41
C ASN A 391 11.02 3.59 -1.02
N TYR A 392 11.89 3.68 -0.02
CA TYR A 392 11.51 4.07 1.35
C TYR A 392 11.95 5.49 1.66
N VAL A 393 11.16 6.20 2.47
CA VAL A 393 11.48 7.55 2.93
C VAL A 393 12.08 7.46 4.33
N GLN A 394 13.41 7.49 4.40
CA GLN A 394 14.17 7.28 5.63
C GLN A 394 15.10 8.46 5.91
N TYR A 395 15.05 9.00 7.12
CA TYR A 395 15.97 10.05 7.55
C TYR A 395 17.31 9.47 8.01
N LEU A 396 18.39 10.06 7.52
CA LEU A 396 19.78 9.73 7.81
C LEU A 396 20.45 10.96 8.41
N PRO A 397 20.65 11.05 9.74
CA PRO A 397 21.35 12.13 10.38
C PRO A 397 22.76 12.35 9.81
N LYS A 398 23.31 13.57 9.94
CA LYS A 398 24.72 13.85 9.63
C LYS A 398 25.63 12.89 10.38
N GLY A 399 26.65 12.37 9.70
CA GLY A 399 27.58 11.38 10.24
C GLY A 399 27.11 9.93 10.09
N THR A 400 25.90 9.67 9.59
CA THR A 400 25.44 8.31 9.30
C THR A 400 26.41 7.60 8.37
N ARG A 401 26.75 6.35 8.70
CA ARG A 401 27.47 5.44 7.83
C ARG A 401 26.52 4.33 7.38
N LEU A 402 26.46 4.08 6.09
CA LEU A 402 25.73 2.93 5.56
C LEU A 402 26.59 1.69 5.59
N THR A 403 25.94 0.56 5.78
CA THR A 403 26.47 -0.79 5.58
C THR A 403 25.62 -1.46 4.51
N VAL A 404 26.23 -2.17 3.57
CA VAL A 404 25.52 -3.09 2.69
C VAL A 404 25.81 -4.51 3.10
N ARG A 405 24.76 -5.31 3.25
CA ARG A 405 24.83 -6.76 3.44
C ARG A 405 24.30 -7.44 2.19
N PHE A 406 25.05 -8.39 1.67
CA PHE A 406 24.67 -9.27 0.58
C PHE A 406 24.41 -10.68 1.12
N GLY A 407 23.35 -11.31 0.66
CA GLY A 407 23.00 -12.66 1.10
C GLY A 407 21.89 -13.29 0.26
N PRO A 408 21.47 -14.52 0.58
CA PRO A 408 20.29 -15.15 -0.02
C PRO A 408 18.98 -14.63 0.58
N ASP A 409 19.08 -13.85 1.66
CA ASP A 409 18.00 -13.28 2.45
C ASP A 409 18.32 -11.85 2.90
N SER A 410 17.36 -11.17 3.49
CA SER A 410 17.54 -9.81 4.03
C SER A 410 18.08 -9.77 5.47
N GLY A 411 18.28 -10.92 6.10
CA GLY A 411 18.79 -11.05 7.49
C GLY A 411 17.72 -10.95 8.56
N SER A 412 18.13 -11.07 9.81
CA SER A 412 17.21 -11.08 10.96
C SER A 412 16.52 -9.74 11.23
N ALA A 413 17.04 -8.65 10.67
CA ALA A 413 16.46 -7.30 10.83
C ALA A 413 15.34 -7.00 9.82
N ASP A 414 15.12 -7.87 8.85
CA ASP A 414 14.21 -7.64 7.73
C ASP A 414 13.52 -8.96 7.34
N ILE A 415 12.19 -8.96 7.36
CA ILE A 415 11.38 -10.13 7.01
C ILE A 415 10.99 -10.18 5.54
N ALA A 416 11.39 -9.20 4.72
CA ALA A 416 10.92 -9.13 3.33
C ALA A 416 11.42 -10.30 2.49
N TYR A 417 12.68 -10.70 2.65
CA TYR A 417 13.28 -11.82 1.91
C TYR A 417 13.74 -12.91 2.87
N LEU A 418 13.03 -14.02 2.92
CA LEU A 418 13.38 -15.19 3.74
C LEU A 418 14.56 -15.95 3.13
N GLY A 419 15.41 -16.55 3.98
CA GLY A 419 16.40 -17.53 3.59
C GLY A 419 15.74 -18.88 3.33
N PHE A 420 16.22 -19.56 2.29
CA PHE A 420 15.92 -20.98 2.06
C PHE A 420 17.22 -21.78 2.22
N ALA A 421 17.10 -23.01 2.68
CA ALA A 421 18.24 -23.88 2.93
C ALA A 421 18.85 -24.37 1.60
N ASP A 422 19.66 -23.53 0.96
CA ASP A 422 20.36 -23.85 -0.27
C ASP A 422 21.87 -23.87 -0.02
N GLN A 423 22.56 -24.90 -0.49
CA GLN A 423 24.04 -24.97 -0.46
C GLN A 423 24.58 -24.25 -1.69
N ASN A 424 24.73 -22.94 -1.59
CA ASN A 424 25.06 -22.10 -2.72
C ASN A 424 26.18 -21.15 -2.39
N SER A 425 26.98 -20.79 -3.39
CA SER A 425 28.06 -19.82 -3.20
C SER A 425 28.03 -18.74 -4.28
N ILE A 426 28.42 -17.54 -3.89
CA ILE A 426 28.59 -16.41 -4.77
C ILE A 426 29.89 -15.68 -4.44
N SER A 427 30.62 -15.26 -5.48
CA SER A 427 31.81 -14.41 -5.32
C SER A 427 31.52 -13.02 -5.83
N LEU A 428 31.67 -12.03 -4.95
CA LEU A 428 31.37 -10.63 -5.25
C LEU A 428 32.64 -9.78 -5.29
N GLY A 429 32.70 -8.85 -6.23
CA GLY A 429 33.69 -7.78 -6.34
C GLY A 429 33.19 -6.47 -5.72
N ALA A 430 33.67 -5.33 -6.22
CA ALA A 430 33.29 -4.00 -5.75
C ALA A 430 31.77 -3.75 -5.88
N ALA A 431 31.25 -2.87 -5.02
CA ALA A 431 29.88 -2.42 -5.10
C ALA A 431 29.80 -0.90 -4.96
N SER A 432 28.80 -0.29 -5.61
CA SER A 432 28.51 1.14 -5.53
C SER A 432 27.02 1.39 -5.49
N LEU A 433 26.60 2.33 -4.65
CA LEU A 433 25.22 2.75 -4.47
C LEU A 433 25.04 4.17 -5.03
N ASN A 434 24.02 4.33 -5.82
CA ASN A 434 23.44 5.62 -6.17
C ASN A 434 22.19 5.81 -5.27
N LEU A 435 22.38 6.48 -4.12
CA LEU A 435 21.31 6.72 -3.17
C LEU A 435 20.47 7.92 -3.62
N GLN A 436 19.19 7.68 -3.90
CA GLN A 436 18.26 8.74 -4.27
C GLN A 436 17.71 9.40 -3.01
N VAL A 437 17.82 10.73 -2.93
CA VAL A 437 17.42 11.49 -1.74
C VAL A 437 16.68 12.77 -2.12
N LEU A 438 15.83 13.28 -1.21
CA LEU A 438 15.26 14.62 -1.33
C LEU A 438 16.37 15.69 -1.38
N THR A 439 16.17 16.76 -2.15
CA THR A 439 17.14 17.87 -2.18
C THR A 439 17.27 18.55 -0.82
N LYS A 440 16.16 18.61 -0.05
CA LYS A 440 16.11 19.05 1.36
C LYS A 440 15.37 18.01 2.19
N PRO A 441 15.94 17.51 3.30
CA PRO A 441 15.21 16.62 4.22
C PRO A 441 13.96 17.29 4.79
N VAL A 442 12.89 16.51 4.99
CA VAL A 442 11.69 16.91 5.72
C VAL A 442 11.93 16.79 7.22
N SER A 443 12.62 15.70 7.60
CA SER A 443 13.00 15.36 8.98
C SER A 443 14.26 16.13 9.39
N GLY A 444 14.38 16.46 10.68
CA GLY A 444 15.53 17.16 11.26
C GLY A 444 15.17 18.45 11.93
#